data_6cfff29f67ed77325684c4ab358a95c9
#
_entry.id   6cfff29f67ed77325684c4ab358a95c9
#
_cell.length_a   1.000
_cell.length_b   1.000
_cell.length_c   1.000
_cell.angle_alpha   90.00
_cell.angle_beta   90.00
_cell.angle_gamma   90.00
#
_symmetry.space_group_name_H-M   'P 1'
#
loop_
_entity.id
_entity.type
_entity.pdbx_description
1 polymer ?
#
loop_
_entity_poly.entity_id
_entity_poly.type
_entity_poly.pdbx_seq_one_letter_code
_entity_poly.pdbx_strand_id
1 'polypeptide(L)'
;AASDVYKRQMWISNTATAVMMLPIGMAIISQLKATKTDQKESESFAKALMLGIGYSASIGGMATLIGTPPNIVLASILEKTYQVEISFFQWMVLGVPLAVLLMFIVWKYLTSFAFSFQQNQFPGGKEEIKRLQKELGPLGFEEKTVLVVFCLTAICWMTRSYLLAPILPGIDDTIIAIAAALLIFLLPTKNKAQKSLLTWEQAVKLPWGCLLYTSDAAD
;
A
#
# COMPACT_ATOMS: atom_id res chain seq x y z
N ALA A 1 -3.09 -13.17 -1.68
CA ALA A 1 -3.38 -12.25 -0.57
C ALA A 1 -2.13 -11.51 -0.08
N ALA A 2 -1.11 -12.18 0.53
CA ALA A 2 0.09 -11.49 1.02
C ALA A 2 0.86 -10.76 -0.10
N SER A 3 1.01 -11.38 -1.27
CA SER A 3 1.65 -10.77 -2.45
C SER A 3 0.89 -9.55 -2.97
N ASP A 4 -0.43 -9.52 -2.86
CA ASP A 4 -1.25 -8.38 -3.32
C ASP A 4 -1.21 -7.23 -2.32
N VAL A 5 -1.16 -7.53 -1.02
CA VAL A 5 -0.93 -6.55 0.04
C VAL A 5 0.42 -5.86 -0.18
N TYR A 6 1.49 -6.63 -0.40
CA TYR A 6 2.82 -6.12 -0.65
C TYR A 6 2.90 -5.19 -1.86
N LYS A 7 2.28 -5.56 -3.00
CA LYS A 7 2.30 -4.71 -4.21
C LYS A 7 1.59 -3.37 -4.01
N ARG A 8 0.49 -3.34 -3.27
CA ARG A 8 -0.24 -2.11 -2.95
C ARG A 8 0.49 -1.25 -1.93
N GLN A 9 1.17 -1.90 -0.99
CA GLN A 9 1.88 -1.27 0.12
C GLN A 9 3.03 -0.38 -0.32
N MET A 10 3.70 -0.71 -1.43
CA MET A 10 4.82 0.09 -1.93
C MET A 10 4.45 1.55 -2.23
N TRP A 11 3.14 1.82 -2.42
CA TRP A 11 2.62 3.11 -2.90
C TRP A 11 1.65 3.80 -1.93
N ILE A 12 1.27 3.15 -0.85
CA ILE A 12 0.27 3.64 0.10
C ILE A 12 0.84 3.44 1.52
N SER A 13 0.52 4.31 2.47
CA SER A 13 1.04 4.19 3.83
C SER A 13 0.68 2.85 4.49
N ASN A 14 1.55 2.37 5.37
CA ASN A 14 1.39 1.12 6.12
C ASN A 14 0.04 1.04 6.82
N THR A 15 -0.34 2.12 7.50
CA THR A 15 -1.61 2.22 8.22
C THR A 15 -2.81 2.12 7.29
N ALA A 16 -2.81 2.87 6.17
CA ALA A 16 -3.92 2.84 5.21
C ALA A 16 -4.09 1.44 4.60
N THR A 17 -3.00 0.76 4.25
CA THR A 17 -3.04 -0.61 3.72
C THR A 17 -3.53 -1.60 4.77
N ALA A 18 -3.05 -1.51 6.01
CA ALA A 18 -3.50 -2.38 7.09
C ALA A 18 -5.00 -2.20 7.38
N VAL A 19 -5.47 -0.95 7.45
CA VAL A 19 -6.89 -0.64 7.66
C VAL A 19 -7.77 -1.14 6.51
N MET A 20 -7.33 -1.00 5.25
CA MET A 20 -8.09 -1.54 4.10
C MET A 20 -8.11 -3.07 4.06
N MET A 21 -7.06 -3.73 4.53
CA MET A 21 -6.98 -5.20 4.53
C MET A 21 -7.66 -5.84 5.73
N LEU A 22 -7.84 -5.10 6.83
CA LEU A 22 -8.45 -5.62 8.04
C LEU A 22 -9.87 -6.19 7.83
N PRO A 23 -10.82 -5.49 7.16
CA PRO A 23 -12.15 -6.04 6.89
C PRO A 23 -12.09 -7.32 6.06
N ILE A 24 -11.19 -7.40 5.07
CA ILE A 24 -11.00 -8.60 4.23
C ILE A 24 -10.49 -9.76 5.10
N GLY A 25 -9.49 -9.51 5.92
CA GLY A 25 -8.97 -10.50 6.86
C GLY A 25 -10.03 -11.00 7.84
N MET A 26 -10.83 -10.08 8.40
CA MET A 26 -11.94 -10.40 9.31
C MET A 26 -13.04 -11.22 8.62
N ALA A 27 -13.39 -10.91 7.37
CA ALA A 27 -14.35 -11.68 6.59
C ALA A 27 -13.87 -13.12 6.38
N ILE A 28 -12.60 -13.32 6.02
CA ILE A 28 -12.00 -14.65 5.86
C ILE A 28 -12.02 -15.42 7.18
N ILE A 29 -11.67 -14.78 8.30
CA ILE A 29 -11.67 -15.41 9.62
C ILE A 29 -13.09 -15.78 10.06
N SER A 30 -14.08 -14.93 9.84
CA SER A 30 -15.49 -15.20 10.19
C SER A 30 -16.03 -16.39 9.43
N GLN A 31 -15.69 -16.51 8.15
CA GLN A 31 -16.09 -17.63 7.31
C GLN A 31 -15.44 -18.94 7.76
N LEU A 32 -14.17 -18.89 8.14
CA LEU A 32 -13.47 -20.07 8.69
C LEU A 32 -14.13 -20.58 9.98
N LYS A 33 -14.52 -19.67 10.87
CA LYS A 33 -15.25 -20.03 12.10
C LYS A 33 -16.62 -20.64 11.83
N ALA A 34 -17.28 -20.26 10.73
CA ALA A 34 -18.56 -20.81 10.32
C ALA A 34 -18.46 -22.23 9.71
N THR A 35 -17.33 -22.60 9.15
CA THR A 35 -17.05 -23.92 8.57
C THR A 35 -16.44 -24.84 9.61
N LYS A 36 -17.13 -25.36 10.60
CA LYS A 36 -16.80 -26.43 11.58
C LYS A 36 -15.32 -26.94 11.59
N THR A 37 -14.36 -26.06 11.35
CA THR A 37 -12.91 -26.34 11.44
C THR A 37 -12.51 -26.38 12.92
N ASP A 38 -11.50 -27.14 13.27
CA ASP A 38 -10.99 -27.21 14.63
C ASP A 38 -10.70 -25.78 15.16
N GLN A 39 -11.24 -25.44 16.32
CA GLN A 39 -11.19 -24.10 16.89
C GLN A 39 -9.74 -23.62 17.05
N LYS A 40 -8.80 -24.51 17.44
CA LYS A 40 -7.38 -24.18 17.60
C LYS A 40 -6.73 -23.83 16.26
N GLU A 41 -7.06 -24.55 15.20
CA GLU A 41 -6.51 -24.32 13.87
C GLU A 41 -7.05 -22.99 13.27
N SER A 42 -8.34 -22.71 13.48
CA SER A 42 -8.97 -21.45 13.09
C SER A 42 -8.35 -20.26 13.81
N GLU A 43 -8.05 -20.36 15.09
CA GLU A 43 -7.38 -19.29 15.86
C GLU A 43 -5.93 -19.08 15.40
N SER A 44 -5.19 -20.17 15.14
CA SER A 44 -3.82 -20.10 14.63
C SER A 44 -3.76 -19.44 13.27
N PHE A 45 -4.68 -19.79 12.38
CA PHE A 45 -4.80 -19.14 11.07
C PHE A 45 -5.16 -17.66 11.19
N ALA A 46 -6.11 -17.31 12.06
CA ALA A 46 -6.51 -15.93 12.29
C ALA A 46 -5.30 -15.08 12.75
N LYS A 47 -4.52 -15.59 13.70
CA LYS A 47 -3.30 -14.93 14.17
C LYS A 47 -2.27 -14.78 13.05
N ALA A 48 -2.00 -15.86 12.30
CA ALA A 48 -1.05 -15.82 11.19
C ALA A 48 -1.47 -14.84 10.08
N LEU A 49 -2.78 -14.77 9.75
CA LEU A 49 -3.31 -13.86 8.75
C LEU A 49 -3.17 -12.40 9.20
N MET A 50 -3.52 -12.08 10.45
CA MET A 50 -3.41 -10.72 10.98
C MET A 50 -1.96 -10.26 11.10
N LEU A 51 -1.07 -11.13 11.60
CA LEU A 51 0.37 -10.85 11.62
C LEU A 51 0.93 -10.71 10.20
N GLY A 52 0.49 -11.56 9.28
CA GLY A 52 0.87 -11.48 7.87
C GLY A 52 0.48 -10.15 7.22
N ILE A 53 -0.72 -9.63 7.50
CA ILE A 53 -1.16 -8.31 7.04
C ILE A 53 -0.26 -7.22 7.62
N GLY A 54 -0.02 -7.22 8.94
CA GLY A 54 0.80 -6.21 9.61
C GLY A 54 2.25 -6.20 9.12
N TYR A 55 2.91 -7.35 9.08
CA TYR A 55 4.28 -7.46 8.58
C TYR A 55 4.40 -7.12 7.09
N SER A 56 3.45 -7.57 6.27
CA SER A 56 3.43 -7.23 4.84
C SER A 56 3.27 -5.73 4.63
N ALA A 57 2.45 -5.08 5.46
CA ALA A 57 2.27 -3.65 5.45
C ALA A 57 3.59 -2.91 5.78
N SER A 58 4.28 -3.30 6.82
CA SER A 58 5.54 -2.67 7.23
C SER A 58 6.69 -2.92 6.25
N ILE A 59 6.84 -4.16 5.79
CA ILE A 59 7.91 -4.54 4.84
C ILE A 59 7.69 -3.85 3.48
N GLY A 60 6.43 -3.82 3.00
CA GLY A 60 6.10 -3.15 1.74
C GLY A 60 6.39 -1.65 1.77
N GLY A 61 6.19 -1.00 2.91
CA GLY A 61 6.50 0.42 3.09
C GLY A 61 7.98 0.76 2.92
N MET A 62 8.89 -0.16 3.19
CA MET A 62 10.33 0.07 2.97
C MET A 62 10.72 0.04 1.49
N ALA A 63 9.89 -0.51 0.61
CA ALA A 63 10.24 -0.73 -0.79
C ALA A 63 10.36 0.57 -1.61
N THR A 64 9.61 1.61 -1.25
CA THR A 64 9.64 2.90 -1.95
C THR A 64 9.90 4.04 -0.99
N LEU A 65 10.40 5.15 -1.51
CA LEU A 65 10.71 6.35 -0.72
C LEU A 65 9.47 6.89 0.01
N ILE A 66 8.30 6.85 -0.63
CA ILE A 66 7.03 7.35 -0.09
C ILE A 66 6.23 6.30 0.69
N GLY A 67 6.66 5.05 0.70
CA GLY A 67 5.91 3.95 1.33
C GLY A 67 5.78 4.08 2.85
N THR A 68 6.71 4.78 3.50
CA THR A 68 6.64 5.10 4.92
C THR A 68 7.42 6.38 5.25
N PRO A 69 6.94 7.24 6.17
CA PRO A 69 7.57 8.52 6.52
C PRO A 69 9.06 8.42 6.89
N PRO A 70 9.54 7.44 7.66
CA PRO A 70 10.94 7.32 8.00
C PRO A 70 11.90 7.26 6.80
N ASN A 71 11.44 6.74 5.66
CA ASN A 71 12.27 6.69 4.45
C ASN A 71 12.56 8.11 3.93
N ILE A 72 11.55 8.97 3.91
CA ILE A 72 11.68 10.37 3.47
C ILE A 72 12.56 11.14 4.46
N VAL A 73 12.39 10.93 5.75
CA VAL A 73 13.21 11.55 6.79
C VAL A 73 14.68 11.16 6.61
N LEU A 74 14.97 9.87 6.43
CA LEU A 74 16.34 9.41 6.17
C LEU A 74 16.94 10.06 4.92
N ALA A 75 16.20 10.09 3.82
CA ALA A 75 16.66 10.71 2.58
C ALA A 75 16.94 12.21 2.78
N SER A 76 16.06 12.93 3.49
CA SER A 76 16.23 14.35 3.80
C SER A 76 17.45 14.62 4.70
N ILE A 77 17.72 13.77 5.70
CA ILE A 77 18.91 13.88 6.55
C ILE A 77 20.18 13.66 5.72
N LEU A 78 20.20 12.65 4.85
CA LEU A 78 21.35 12.37 3.99
C LEU A 78 21.63 13.54 3.02
N GLU A 79 20.60 14.12 2.46
CA GLU A 79 20.70 15.29 1.59
C GLU A 79 21.25 16.50 2.36
N LYS A 80 20.67 16.84 3.53
CA LYS A 80 21.07 18.01 4.32
C LYS A 80 22.46 17.88 4.93
N THR A 81 22.81 16.68 5.43
CA THR A 81 24.05 16.47 6.18
C THR A 81 25.22 16.11 5.29
N TYR A 82 24.98 15.27 4.28
CA TYR A 82 26.02 14.70 3.43
C TYR A 82 25.97 15.19 1.99
N GLN A 83 25.00 16.04 1.64
CA GLN A 83 24.79 16.53 0.27
C GLN A 83 24.56 15.38 -0.74
N VAL A 84 23.98 14.27 -0.26
CA VAL A 84 23.66 13.10 -1.07
C VAL A 84 22.17 13.06 -1.31
N GLU A 85 21.74 13.41 -2.52
CA GLU A 85 20.35 13.30 -2.95
C GLU A 85 20.06 11.85 -3.34
N ILE A 86 19.09 11.22 -2.66
CA ILE A 86 18.58 9.89 -3.00
C ILE A 86 17.29 10.04 -3.78
N SER A 87 17.33 9.74 -5.09
CA SER A 87 16.13 9.77 -5.91
C SER A 87 15.20 8.57 -5.59
N PHE A 88 13.92 8.74 -5.92
CA PHE A 88 12.91 7.68 -5.78
C PHE A 88 13.35 6.36 -6.41
N PHE A 89 13.93 6.41 -7.61
CA PHE A 89 14.41 5.22 -8.31
C PHE A 89 15.60 4.56 -7.60
N GLN A 90 16.57 5.34 -7.13
CA GLN A 90 17.72 4.81 -6.39
C GLN A 90 17.30 4.09 -5.12
N TRP A 91 16.33 4.66 -4.38
CA TRP A 91 15.74 3.98 -3.22
C TRP A 91 15.13 2.63 -3.60
N MET A 92 14.34 2.58 -4.68
CA MET A 92 13.69 1.35 -5.12
C MET A 92 14.67 0.24 -5.53
N VAL A 93 15.80 0.59 -6.12
CA VAL A 93 16.83 -0.40 -6.53
C VAL A 93 17.32 -1.23 -5.34
N LEU A 94 17.40 -0.62 -4.14
CA LEU A 94 17.76 -1.33 -2.91
C LEU A 94 16.51 -1.82 -2.16
N GLY A 95 15.50 -0.97 -2.02
CA GLY A 95 14.33 -1.21 -1.19
C GLY A 95 13.46 -2.36 -1.68
N VAL A 96 13.24 -2.47 -3.00
CA VAL A 96 12.39 -3.53 -3.57
C VAL A 96 13.00 -4.93 -3.39
N PRO A 97 14.28 -5.18 -3.74
CA PRO A 97 14.89 -6.49 -3.47
C PRO A 97 14.90 -6.87 -2.00
N LEU A 98 15.21 -5.91 -1.11
CA LEU A 98 15.20 -6.12 0.33
C LEU A 98 13.80 -6.49 0.84
N ALA A 99 12.78 -5.76 0.41
CA ALA A 99 11.39 -6.03 0.79
C ALA A 99 10.91 -7.39 0.28
N VAL A 100 11.27 -7.80 -0.95
CA VAL A 100 10.95 -9.13 -1.48
C VAL A 100 11.62 -10.22 -0.64
N LEU A 101 12.88 -10.05 -0.29
CA LEU A 101 13.61 -11.00 0.57
C LEU A 101 12.96 -11.13 1.94
N LEU A 102 12.69 -10.00 2.61
CA LEU A 102 12.05 -9.98 3.93
C LEU A 102 10.64 -10.58 3.88
N MET A 103 9.86 -10.30 2.83
CA MET A 103 8.55 -10.88 2.63
C MET A 103 8.61 -12.40 2.52
N PHE A 104 9.58 -12.92 1.77
CA PHE A 104 9.80 -14.37 1.67
C PHE A 104 10.18 -14.98 3.02
N ILE A 105 11.06 -14.33 3.79
CA ILE A 105 11.47 -14.78 5.12
C ILE A 105 10.26 -14.82 6.06
N VAL A 106 9.48 -13.73 6.13
CA VAL A 106 8.30 -13.65 7.01
C VAL A 106 7.22 -14.64 6.58
N TRP A 107 6.97 -14.79 5.29
CA TRP A 107 6.04 -15.79 4.79
C TRP A 107 6.47 -17.20 5.21
N LYS A 108 7.73 -17.56 5.00
CA LYS A 108 8.28 -18.86 5.39
C LYS A 108 8.22 -19.07 6.91
N TYR A 109 8.57 -18.03 7.68
CA TYR A 109 8.51 -18.08 9.14
C TYR A 109 7.09 -18.30 9.65
N LEU A 110 6.12 -17.52 9.19
CA LEU A 110 4.73 -17.63 9.64
C LEU A 110 4.09 -18.95 9.23
N THR A 111 4.39 -19.47 8.03
CA THR A 111 3.74 -20.69 7.54
C THR A 111 4.43 -21.98 7.95
N SER A 112 5.71 -21.97 8.31
CA SER A 112 6.46 -23.18 8.59
C SER A 112 6.96 -23.30 10.04
N PHE A 113 7.19 -22.16 10.73
CA PHE A 113 7.76 -22.16 12.08
C PHE A 113 6.77 -21.68 13.14
N ALA A 114 6.10 -20.53 12.91
CA ALA A 114 5.25 -19.93 13.92
C ALA A 114 3.88 -20.63 14.01
N PHE A 115 3.33 -21.03 12.87
CA PHE A 115 2.02 -21.66 12.78
C PHE A 115 2.10 -22.88 11.85
N SER A 116 1.93 -24.07 12.41
CA SER A 116 1.83 -25.31 11.62
C SER A 116 0.38 -25.52 11.19
N PHE A 117 0.12 -25.44 9.89
CA PHE A 117 -1.19 -25.73 9.31
C PHE A 117 -1.23 -27.18 8.85
N GLN A 118 -2.17 -27.96 9.38
CA GLN A 118 -2.37 -29.35 8.96
C GLN A 118 -3.18 -29.48 7.68
N GLN A 119 -4.01 -28.49 7.35
CA GLN A 119 -4.82 -28.47 6.16
C GLN A 119 -4.22 -27.54 5.09
N ASN A 120 -3.89 -28.10 3.93
CA ASN A 120 -3.38 -27.37 2.77
C ASN A 120 -4.44 -26.54 2.04
N GLN A 121 -5.72 -26.69 2.37
CA GLN A 121 -6.82 -25.94 1.77
C GLN A 121 -7.84 -25.55 2.84
N PHE A 122 -8.05 -24.24 2.98
CA PHE A 122 -9.11 -23.73 3.83
C PHE A 122 -10.43 -23.75 3.05
N PRO A 123 -11.45 -24.52 3.49
CA PRO A 123 -12.74 -24.55 2.84
C PRO A 123 -13.37 -23.14 2.82
N GLY A 124 -13.81 -22.71 1.66
CA GLY A 124 -14.51 -21.42 1.50
C GLY A 124 -13.64 -20.17 1.26
N GLY A 125 -12.33 -20.22 1.49
CA GLY A 125 -11.48 -19.04 1.29
C GLY A 125 -11.39 -18.53 -0.15
N LYS A 126 -11.35 -19.42 -1.12
CA LYS A 126 -11.35 -19.08 -2.56
C LYS A 126 -12.72 -18.60 -3.04
N GLU A 127 -13.77 -19.21 -2.57
CA GLU A 127 -15.16 -18.86 -2.89
C GLU A 127 -15.49 -17.46 -2.38
N GLU A 128 -15.07 -17.11 -1.15
CA GLU A 128 -15.29 -15.79 -0.60
C GLU A 128 -14.52 -14.70 -1.35
N ILE A 129 -13.26 -14.94 -1.69
CA ILE A 129 -12.49 -14.01 -2.53
C ILE A 129 -13.17 -13.81 -3.89
N LYS A 130 -13.68 -14.89 -4.52
CA LYS A 130 -14.41 -14.79 -5.78
C LYS A 130 -15.75 -14.05 -5.63
N ARG A 131 -16.44 -14.22 -4.48
CA ARG A 131 -17.68 -13.51 -4.19
C ARG A 131 -17.41 -12.02 -4.07
N LEU A 132 -16.43 -11.61 -3.24
CA LEU A 132 -16.01 -10.22 -3.08
C LEU A 132 -15.55 -9.60 -4.41
N GLN A 133 -14.82 -10.37 -5.23
CA GLN A 133 -14.41 -9.92 -6.56
C GLN A 133 -15.58 -9.72 -7.53
N LYS A 134 -16.61 -10.56 -7.45
CA LYS A 134 -17.85 -10.38 -8.23
C LYS A 134 -18.67 -9.18 -7.75
N GLU A 135 -18.76 -8.97 -6.44
CA GLU A 135 -19.46 -7.82 -5.84
C GLU A 135 -18.82 -6.49 -6.22
N LEU A 136 -17.50 -6.44 -6.38
CA LEU A 136 -16.79 -5.24 -6.85
C LEU A 136 -17.12 -4.87 -8.30
N GLY A 137 -17.52 -5.82 -9.12
CA GLY A 137 -17.83 -5.59 -10.52
C GLY A 137 -16.64 -5.16 -11.39
N PRO A 138 -16.88 -4.71 -12.62
CA PRO A 138 -15.85 -4.18 -13.50
C PRO A 138 -15.40 -2.77 -13.03
N LEU A 139 -14.12 -2.45 -13.23
CA LEU A 139 -13.56 -1.15 -12.92
C LEU A 139 -14.38 -0.01 -13.57
N GLY A 140 -14.87 0.89 -12.74
CA GLY A 140 -15.61 2.07 -13.17
C GLY A 140 -14.72 3.09 -13.90
N PHE A 141 -15.34 4.13 -14.46
CA PHE A 141 -14.61 5.22 -15.13
C PHE A 141 -13.70 5.95 -14.16
N GLU A 142 -14.21 6.26 -12.97
CA GLU A 142 -13.50 6.97 -11.91
C GLU A 142 -12.28 6.20 -11.44
N GLU A 143 -12.45 4.91 -11.20
CA GLU A 143 -11.36 4.00 -10.77
C GLU A 143 -10.26 3.90 -11.82
N LYS A 144 -10.63 3.79 -13.10
CA LYS A 144 -9.67 3.79 -14.22
C LYS A 144 -8.92 5.11 -14.31
N THR A 145 -9.61 6.23 -14.14
CA THR A 145 -8.99 7.54 -14.22
C THR A 145 -8.00 7.76 -13.07
N VAL A 146 -8.38 7.40 -11.84
CA VAL A 146 -7.47 7.44 -10.69
C VAL A 146 -6.27 6.52 -10.92
N LEU A 147 -6.48 5.31 -11.43
CA LEU A 147 -5.41 4.38 -11.75
C LEU A 147 -4.43 4.96 -12.79
N VAL A 148 -4.95 5.60 -13.83
CA VAL A 148 -4.11 6.25 -14.86
C VAL A 148 -3.28 7.37 -14.25
N VAL A 149 -3.89 8.28 -13.47
CA VAL A 149 -3.17 9.36 -12.78
C VAL A 149 -2.10 8.79 -11.88
N PHE A 150 -2.42 7.76 -11.10
CA PHE A 150 -1.47 7.09 -10.23
C PHE A 150 -0.29 6.48 -11.00
N CYS A 151 -0.55 5.76 -12.10
CA CYS A 151 0.50 5.18 -12.93
C CYS A 151 1.39 6.27 -13.56
N LEU A 152 0.81 7.36 -14.03
CA LEU A 152 1.56 8.50 -14.56
C LEU A 152 2.45 9.14 -13.51
N THR A 153 1.93 9.37 -12.30
CA THR A 153 2.70 9.89 -11.17
C THR A 153 3.89 8.98 -10.84
N ALA A 154 3.65 7.67 -10.77
CA ALA A 154 4.70 6.69 -10.52
C ALA A 154 5.79 6.69 -11.61
N ILE A 155 5.38 6.79 -12.89
CA ILE A 155 6.30 6.91 -14.01
C ILE A 155 7.10 8.21 -13.91
N CYS A 156 6.46 9.33 -13.58
CA CYS A 156 7.15 10.61 -13.39
C CYS A 156 8.20 10.52 -12.27
N TRP A 157 7.90 9.89 -11.14
CA TRP A 157 8.87 9.68 -10.05
C TRP A 157 10.04 8.80 -10.49
N MET A 158 9.77 7.68 -11.18
CA MET A 158 10.83 6.77 -11.66
C MET A 158 11.72 7.42 -12.71
N THR A 159 11.15 8.27 -13.56
CA THR A 159 11.89 8.89 -14.69
C THR A 159 12.39 10.29 -14.36
N ARG A 160 12.08 10.86 -13.19
CA ARG A 160 12.43 12.24 -12.82
C ARG A 160 13.89 12.56 -13.10
N SER A 161 14.80 11.77 -12.57
CA SER A 161 16.23 12.03 -12.66
C SER A 161 16.78 11.98 -14.07
N TYR A 162 16.16 11.20 -14.96
CA TYR A 162 16.66 10.96 -16.32
C TYR A 162 15.91 11.78 -17.38
N LEU A 163 14.61 12.01 -17.21
CA LEU A 163 13.77 12.65 -18.22
C LEU A 163 13.29 14.05 -17.79
N LEU A 164 12.82 14.21 -16.56
CA LEU A 164 12.14 15.43 -16.16
C LEU A 164 13.12 16.50 -15.68
N ALA A 165 14.12 16.16 -14.88
CA ALA A 165 15.08 17.12 -14.33
C ALA A 165 15.89 17.87 -15.41
N PRO A 166 16.31 17.25 -16.54
CA PRO A 166 16.98 17.97 -17.61
C PRO A 166 16.08 18.96 -18.35
N ILE A 167 14.76 18.69 -18.42
CA ILE A 167 13.78 19.52 -19.14
C ILE A 167 13.20 20.63 -18.25
N LEU A 168 12.97 20.30 -16.99
CA LEU A 168 12.37 21.19 -15.98
C LEU A 168 13.30 21.26 -14.75
N PRO A 169 14.31 22.15 -14.78
CA PRO A 169 15.20 22.34 -13.64
C PRO A 169 14.42 22.74 -12.39
N GLY A 170 14.66 22.06 -11.28
CA GLY A 170 13.98 22.30 -10.00
C GLY A 170 12.72 21.47 -9.75
N ILE A 171 12.35 20.55 -10.66
CA ILE A 171 11.26 19.59 -10.39
C ILE A 171 11.73 18.56 -9.36
N ASP A 172 10.98 18.42 -8.29
CA ASP A 172 11.20 17.41 -7.25
C ASP A 172 10.00 16.44 -7.14
N ASP A 173 10.15 15.41 -6.32
CA ASP A 173 9.11 14.39 -6.13
C ASP A 173 7.86 14.97 -5.46
N THR A 174 8.01 16.03 -4.65
CA THR A 174 6.91 16.74 -3.98
C THR A 174 6.07 17.52 -4.97
N ILE A 175 6.70 18.21 -5.92
CA ILE A 175 6.01 18.95 -6.99
C ILE A 175 5.16 17.99 -7.83
N ILE A 176 5.72 16.83 -8.19
CA ILE A 176 5.00 15.78 -8.93
C ILE A 176 3.78 15.29 -8.13
N ALA A 177 3.95 15.03 -6.83
CA ALA A 177 2.86 14.59 -5.96
C ALA A 177 1.75 15.63 -5.85
N ILE A 178 2.10 16.91 -5.62
CA ILE A 178 1.14 18.01 -5.51
C ILE A 178 0.40 18.21 -6.84
N ALA A 179 1.11 18.19 -7.97
CA ALA A 179 0.50 18.31 -9.28
C ALA A 179 -0.50 17.17 -9.56
N ALA A 180 -0.16 15.93 -9.22
CA ALA A 180 -1.06 14.78 -9.34
C ALA A 180 -2.28 14.91 -8.42
N ALA A 181 -2.10 15.36 -7.18
CA ALA A 181 -3.20 15.61 -6.25
C ALA A 181 -4.16 16.69 -6.79
N LEU A 182 -3.63 17.82 -7.26
CA LEU A 182 -4.45 18.89 -7.86
C LEU A 182 -5.18 18.39 -9.10
N LEU A 183 -4.55 17.55 -9.92
CA LEU A 183 -5.17 16.98 -11.11
C LEU A 183 -6.42 16.15 -10.75
N ILE A 184 -6.38 15.36 -9.68
CA ILE A 184 -7.53 14.56 -9.22
C ILE A 184 -8.70 15.47 -8.79
N PHE A 185 -8.44 16.64 -8.21
CA PHE A 185 -9.48 17.62 -7.87
C PHE A 185 -10.08 18.29 -9.11
N LEU A 186 -9.32 18.44 -10.19
CA LEU A 186 -9.75 19.10 -11.41
C LEU A 186 -10.46 18.15 -12.40
N LEU A 187 -10.13 16.87 -12.38
CA LEU A 187 -10.68 15.89 -13.31
C LEU A 187 -12.18 15.64 -13.03
N PRO A 188 -13.02 15.72 -14.08
CA PRO A 188 -14.46 15.51 -13.94
C PRO A 188 -14.77 14.02 -13.67
N THR A 189 -15.87 13.80 -12.96
CA THR A 189 -16.48 12.47 -12.79
C THR A 189 -17.70 12.30 -13.66
N LYS A 190 -18.05 11.05 -13.99
CA LYS A 190 -19.33 10.70 -14.60
C LYS A 190 -20.46 10.57 -13.59
N ASN A 191 -20.13 10.56 -12.31
CA ASN A 191 -21.12 10.52 -11.25
C ASN A 191 -21.83 11.87 -11.12
N LYS A 192 -23.14 11.90 -11.41
CA LYS A 192 -23.97 13.11 -11.36
C LYS A 192 -24.04 13.79 -9.99
N ALA A 193 -23.69 13.06 -8.92
CA ALA A 193 -23.68 13.58 -7.56
C ALA A 193 -22.42 14.40 -7.20
N GLN A 194 -21.37 14.34 -8.04
CA GLN A 194 -20.08 14.99 -7.77
C GLN A 194 -19.58 15.71 -9.01
N LYS A 195 -18.84 16.81 -8.83
CA LYS A 195 -18.28 17.59 -9.97
C LYS A 195 -16.86 17.12 -10.35
N SER A 196 -16.12 16.57 -9.41
CA SER A 196 -14.73 16.12 -9.58
C SER A 196 -14.51 14.73 -8.99
N LEU A 197 -13.41 14.07 -9.40
CA LEU A 197 -13.02 12.74 -8.91
C LEU A 197 -12.78 12.72 -7.40
N LEU A 198 -12.23 13.81 -6.86
CA LEU A 198 -12.03 13.99 -5.42
C LEU A 198 -12.65 15.34 -5.03
N THR A 199 -13.48 15.32 -3.99
CA THR A 199 -14.04 16.55 -3.39
C THR A 199 -13.31 16.90 -2.11
N TRP A 200 -13.34 18.18 -1.72
CA TRP A 200 -12.73 18.63 -0.47
C TRP A 200 -13.29 17.89 0.75
N GLU A 201 -14.61 17.65 0.76
CA GLU A 201 -15.29 16.91 1.83
C GLU A 201 -14.76 15.47 1.99
N GLN A 202 -14.36 14.85 0.90
CA GLN A 202 -13.73 13.51 0.93
C GLN A 202 -12.27 13.60 1.36
N ALA A 203 -11.53 14.58 0.89
CA ALA A 203 -10.14 14.79 1.25
C ALA A 203 -9.96 15.07 2.76
N VAL A 204 -10.86 15.85 3.37
CA VAL A 204 -10.85 16.12 4.83
C VAL A 204 -11.09 14.87 5.66
N LYS A 205 -11.78 13.85 5.13
CA LYS A 205 -12.02 12.57 5.82
C LYS A 205 -10.80 11.64 5.87
N LEU A 206 -9.74 11.96 5.14
CA LEU A 206 -8.48 11.24 5.26
C LEU A 206 -7.98 11.32 6.71
N PRO A 207 -7.33 10.28 7.23
CA PRO A 207 -6.84 10.25 8.60
C PRO A 207 -5.58 11.12 8.77
N TRP A 208 -5.74 12.44 8.57
CA TRP A 208 -4.65 13.44 8.63
C TRP A 208 -3.86 13.35 9.94
N GLY A 209 -4.56 13.12 11.07
CA GLY A 209 -3.89 12.95 12.37
C GLY A 209 -2.91 11.78 12.35
N CYS A 210 -3.25 10.66 11.72
CA CYS A 210 -2.36 9.52 11.60
C CYS A 210 -1.18 9.80 10.65
N LEU A 211 -1.45 10.51 9.54
CA LEU A 211 -0.42 10.85 8.55
C LEU A 211 0.60 11.86 9.10
N LEU A 212 0.14 12.85 9.86
CA LEU A 212 0.99 13.89 10.46
C LEU A 212 1.70 13.39 11.71
N TYR A 213 0.99 12.67 12.60
CA TYR A 213 1.56 12.17 13.85
C TYR A 213 2.72 11.18 13.65
N THR A 214 2.66 10.36 12.59
CA THR A 214 3.78 9.45 12.25
C THR A 214 5.01 10.19 11.74
N SER A 215 4.89 11.43 11.24
CA SER A 215 6.05 12.25 10.89
C SER A 215 6.63 12.98 12.10
N ASP A 216 5.79 13.43 13.07
CA ASP A 216 6.24 14.10 14.29
C ASP A 216 6.90 13.14 15.30
N ALA A 217 6.53 11.86 15.30
CA ALA A 217 7.15 10.85 16.17
C ALA A 217 8.58 10.44 15.72
N ALA A 218 9.07 10.98 14.61
CA ALA A 218 10.42 10.77 14.09
C ALA A 218 11.42 11.89 14.45
N ASP A 219 10.93 12.97 15.08
CA ASP A 219 11.71 14.03 15.71
C ASP A 219 12.00 13.69 17.19
#